data_60f0d91a17cdaf97f0c6c10ed6883851
#
_entry.id   60f0d91a17cdaf97f0c6c10ed6883851
#
_cell.length_a   1.000
_cell.length_b   1.000
_cell.length_c   1.000
_cell.angle_alpha   90.00
_cell.angle_beta   90.00
_cell.angle_gamma   90.00
#
_symmetry.space_group_name_H-M   'P 1'
#
loop_
_entity.id
_entity.type
_entity.pdbx_description
1 polymer ?
#
loop_
_entity_poly.entity_id
_entity_poly.type
_entity_poly.pdbx_seq_one_letter_code
_entity_poly.pdbx_strand_id
1 'polypeptide(L)'
;MAQRFRIWPQFRAVAIALTLGFALGTAALPALADETRTPHGDIAGTLRAGGIDAGLARLVSDLDAPGIAVAVVGPDGIVAEQRAGDLAGAPPTALRWGSLSKGITGSRVDALIASGDLRLADMLGAHVPDLPAGYSEITIRQLLTHTSGLSHDVALTDVDRPDTSAREVVPELPVHTPAVPHGSAYEYSSLNYLLLQAVVESVTGEPFGPPTGVPAHGCSLETENGSVPFFGMLMPAGQRCDAAGLGYGYFGGTFDELTDWAAWNLSARGRIFHAHSRAAATPTAADAPASDTRREAMYGFGWNYDTVDAGGRTWKRIHHSGAVPGAFTRIEILPDDNRAVVLMASAYGEPGSADLPESTQFLSSLLAGGQPVPDSGSAEGVGAPVYPIALGALSVLTAGAGVSLLLQVHGRPRRPVTALAVSATGSAAMLAGLILGIPAVTGLSVVQLGRWAPDIAVLAVASTALTVVSAFAALIRWGRIPAQPANASATSSRVRTRAGAASSGSDS
;
A
#
# COMPACT_ATOMS: atom_id res chain seq x y z
N MET A 1 1.79 14.92 56.08
CA MET A 1 3.00 14.81 55.22
C MET A 1 2.55 14.46 53.83
N ALA A 2 2.52 15.46 52.93
CA ALA A 2 2.05 15.29 51.55
C ALA A 2 3.26 15.13 50.64
N GLN A 3 3.49 13.91 50.15
CA GLN A 3 4.43 13.67 49.05
C GLN A 3 3.82 14.19 47.74
N ARG A 4 4.32 15.33 47.25
CA ARG A 4 4.05 15.85 45.91
C ARG A 4 4.78 14.96 44.89
N PHE A 5 4.08 14.11 44.17
CA PHE A 5 4.57 13.40 43.00
C PHE A 5 4.99 14.44 41.93
N ARG A 6 6.31 14.58 41.73
CA ARG A 6 6.88 15.32 40.61
C ARG A 6 6.84 14.45 39.34
N ILE A 7 5.73 14.46 38.64
CA ILE A 7 5.58 13.79 37.29
C ILE A 7 5.86 14.83 36.15
N TRP A 8 6.32 16.03 36.46
CA TRP A 8 6.34 17.20 35.59
C TRP A 8 7.38 17.24 34.44
N PRO A 9 8.56 16.57 34.47
CA PRO A 9 9.53 16.71 33.37
C PRO A 9 9.19 15.85 32.15
N GLN A 10 8.60 14.67 32.34
CA GLN A 10 8.34 13.73 31.25
C GLN A 10 7.19 14.19 30.33
N PHE A 11 6.16 14.85 30.88
CA PHE A 11 5.07 15.39 30.07
C PHE A 11 5.47 16.62 29.24
N ARG A 12 6.46 17.39 29.68
CA ARG A 12 7.02 18.48 28.87
C ARG A 12 7.77 17.97 27.65
N ALA A 13 8.52 16.87 27.79
CA ALA A 13 9.26 16.28 26.68
C ALA A 13 8.32 15.71 25.60
N VAL A 14 7.23 15.06 26.01
CA VAL A 14 6.20 14.55 25.07
C VAL A 14 5.46 15.71 24.37
N ALA A 15 5.11 16.78 25.09
CA ALA A 15 4.45 17.94 24.48
C ALA A 15 5.39 18.69 23.51
N ILE A 16 6.68 18.76 23.81
CA ILE A 16 7.69 19.37 22.92
C ILE A 16 7.93 18.49 21.68
N ALA A 17 7.99 17.17 21.84
CA ALA A 17 8.13 16.25 20.71
C ALA A 17 6.92 16.30 19.76
N LEU A 18 5.70 16.43 20.30
CA LEU A 18 4.46 16.56 19.53
C LEU A 18 4.33 17.94 18.84
N THR A 19 4.83 19.02 19.47
CA THR A 19 4.86 20.35 18.83
C THR A 19 5.95 20.44 17.75
N LEU A 20 7.07 19.75 17.94
CA LEU A 20 8.11 19.62 16.91
C LEU A 20 7.61 18.76 15.72
N GLY A 21 6.90 17.67 15.98
CA GLY A 21 6.27 16.85 14.92
C GLY A 21 5.23 17.64 14.11
N PHE A 22 4.46 18.52 14.76
CA PHE A 22 3.52 19.42 14.09
C PHE A 22 4.23 20.50 13.26
N ALA A 23 5.29 21.10 13.78
CA ALA A 23 6.08 22.11 13.06
C ALA A 23 6.81 21.50 11.85
N LEU A 24 7.28 20.25 11.97
CA LEU A 24 7.88 19.50 10.85
C LEU A 24 6.83 19.09 9.81
N GLY A 25 5.63 18.65 10.22
CA GLY A 25 4.53 18.31 9.31
C GLY A 25 4.01 19.51 8.53
N THR A 26 3.93 20.70 9.15
CA THR A 26 3.53 21.94 8.47
C THR A 26 4.64 22.54 7.59
N ALA A 27 5.90 22.27 7.89
CA ALA A 27 7.03 22.68 7.06
C ALA A 27 7.20 21.79 5.81
N ALA A 28 6.73 20.53 5.87
CA ALA A 28 6.72 19.60 4.73
C ALA A 28 5.59 19.88 3.71
N LEU A 29 4.51 20.57 4.12
CA LEU A 29 3.40 20.92 3.21
C LEU A 29 3.82 21.77 1.99
N PRO A 30 4.75 22.72 2.05
CA PRO A 30 5.22 23.44 0.87
C PRO A 30 6.10 22.62 -0.06
N ALA A 31 6.80 21.60 0.45
CA ALA A 31 7.65 20.72 -0.37
C ALA A 31 6.81 19.71 -1.20
N LEU A 32 5.56 19.45 -0.77
CA LEU A 32 4.60 18.59 -1.48
C LEU A 32 3.81 19.35 -2.56
N ALA A 33 3.95 20.68 -2.65
CA ALA A 33 3.18 21.54 -3.55
C ALA A 33 3.93 21.95 -4.83
N ASP A 34 5.08 21.37 -5.13
CA ASP A 34 5.73 21.58 -6.44
C ASP A 34 5.15 20.58 -7.48
N GLU A 35 3.82 20.58 -7.58
CA GLU A 35 3.04 19.81 -8.59
C GLU A 35 3.29 20.27 -10.05
N THR A 36 4.17 21.23 -10.28
CA THR A 36 4.45 21.74 -11.66
C THR A 36 5.67 21.10 -12.28
N ARG A 37 6.41 20.29 -11.55
CA ARG A 37 7.55 19.56 -12.08
C ARG A 37 7.05 18.28 -12.74
N THR A 38 6.79 18.31 -14.05
CA THR A 38 6.71 17.08 -14.82
C THR A 38 8.05 16.36 -14.67
N PRO A 39 8.11 15.15 -14.05
CA PRO A 39 9.37 14.45 -13.78
C PRO A 39 10.19 14.18 -15.06
N HIS A 40 9.56 14.34 -16.19
CA HIS A 40 10.10 13.89 -17.46
C HIS A 40 10.80 14.99 -18.29
N GLY A 41 10.88 16.23 -17.85
CA GLY A 41 11.60 17.32 -18.53
C GLY A 41 11.60 17.18 -20.06
N ASP A 42 12.70 17.52 -20.73
CA ASP A 42 12.86 17.27 -22.16
C ASP A 42 13.58 15.94 -22.46
N ILE A 43 13.09 14.80 -21.86
CA ILE A 43 13.64 13.47 -22.16
C ILE A 43 13.54 13.16 -23.65
N ALA A 44 12.44 13.54 -24.30
CA ALA A 44 12.25 13.35 -25.73
C ALA A 44 13.29 14.10 -26.56
N GLY A 45 13.62 15.34 -26.21
CA GLY A 45 14.69 16.10 -26.81
C GLY A 45 16.07 15.48 -26.56
N THR A 46 16.31 15.04 -25.35
CA THR A 46 17.56 14.37 -24.96
C THR A 46 17.76 13.07 -25.72
N LEU A 47 16.74 12.22 -25.86
CA LEU A 47 16.80 11.00 -26.67
C LEU A 47 17.06 11.29 -28.16
N ARG A 48 16.42 12.33 -28.72
CA ARG A 48 16.65 12.71 -30.12
C ARG A 48 18.07 13.26 -30.37
N ALA A 49 18.64 13.98 -29.40
CA ALA A 49 19.94 14.60 -29.53
C ALA A 49 21.11 13.69 -29.12
N GLY A 50 20.95 12.87 -28.10
CA GLY A 50 22.02 12.10 -27.47
C GLY A 50 21.84 10.59 -27.47
N GLY A 51 20.76 10.08 -28.05
CA GLY A 51 20.46 8.63 -28.05
C GLY A 51 19.91 8.08 -26.73
N ILE A 52 19.79 6.74 -26.66
CA ILE A 52 19.19 6.03 -25.55
C ILE A 52 19.96 6.29 -24.25
N ASP A 53 21.29 6.24 -24.27
CA ASP A 53 22.11 6.42 -23.05
C ASP A 53 21.87 7.78 -22.39
N ALA A 54 21.81 8.85 -23.18
CA ALA A 54 21.51 10.19 -22.67
C ALA A 54 20.09 10.30 -22.09
N GLY A 55 19.13 9.63 -22.71
CA GLY A 55 17.75 9.55 -22.22
C GLY A 55 17.64 8.81 -20.90
N LEU A 56 18.33 7.68 -20.75
CA LEU A 56 18.38 6.92 -19.52
C LEU A 56 19.06 7.69 -18.38
N ALA A 57 20.20 8.35 -18.69
CA ALA A 57 20.90 9.19 -17.71
C ALA A 57 20.02 10.33 -17.21
N ARG A 58 19.25 10.94 -18.10
CA ARG A 58 18.31 11.99 -17.74
C ARG A 58 17.19 11.46 -16.87
N LEU A 59 16.58 10.33 -17.24
CA LEU A 59 15.52 9.68 -16.46
C LEU A 59 16.00 9.37 -15.03
N VAL A 60 17.17 8.76 -14.89
CA VAL A 60 17.78 8.47 -13.59
C VAL A 60 18.01 9.73 -12.76
N SER A 61 18.39 10.85 -13.40
CA SER A 61 18.60 12.12 -12.70
C SER A 61 17.32 12.82 -12.25
N ASP A 62 16.21 12.55 -12.94
CA ASP A 62 14.92 13.19 -12.65
C ASP A 62 14.13 12.45 -11.56
N LEU A 63 14.44 11.16 -11.35
CA LEU A 63 13.81 10.34 -10.32
C LEU A 63 14.59 10.45 -8.99
N ASP A 64 13.94 10.97 -7.98
CA ASP A 64 14.54 11.20 -6.63
C ASP A 64 14.48 9.91 -5.80
N ALA A 65 15.45 9.00 -6.00
CA ALA A 65 15.59 7.77 -5.24
C ALA A 65 17.04 7.56 -4.79
N PRO A 66 17.28 6.95 -3.59
CA PRO A 66 18.64 6.67 -3.10
C PRO A 66 19.45 5.79 -4.05
N GLY A 67 18.77 4.86 -4.71
CA GLY A 67 19.33 4.04 -5.77
C GLY A 67 18.31 3.81 -6.85
N ILE A 68 18.71 3.97 -8.10
CA ILE A 68 17.89 3.71 -9.27
C ILE A 68 18.74 3.06 -10.37
N ALA A 69 18.14 2.09 -11.04
CA ALA A 69 18.72 1.46 -12.23
C ALA A 69 17.64 1.30 -13.29
N VAL A 70 17.99 1.63 -14.52
CA VAL A 70 17.11 1.47 -15.68
C VAL A 70 17.90 0.91 -16.84
N ALA A 71 17.31 -0.03 -17.60
CA ALA A 71 17.93 -0.62 -18.76
C ALA A 71 16.95 -0.82 -19.91
N VAL A 72 17.47 -0.76 -21.12
CA VAL A 72 16.86 -1.32 -22.33
C VAL A 72 17.51 -2.67 -22.58
N VAL A 73 16.69 -3.72 -22.65
CA VAL A 73 17.12 -5.11 -22.79
C VAL A 73 16.63 -5.64 -24.14
N GLY A 74 17.52 -6.31 -24.84
CA GLY A 74 17.21 -7.10 -26.04
C GLY A 74 17.29 -8.60 -25.75
N PRO A 75 17.05 -9.45 -26.76
CA PRO A 75 17.12 -10.92 -26.59
C PRO A 75 18.51 -11.43 -26.22
N ASP A 76 19.56 -10.68 -26.54
CA ASP A 76 20.96 -11.03 -26.28
C ASP A 76 21.51 -10.35 -25.02
N GLY A 77 20.68 -9.66 -24.23
CA GLY A 77 21.02 -8.97 -23.00
C GLY A 77 20.85 -7.45 -23.06
N ILE A 78 21.55 -6.74 -22.18
CA ILE A 78 21.43 -5.28 -22.02
C ILE A 78 21.94 -4.56 -23.28
N VAL A 79 21.10 -3.69 -23.83
CA VAL A 79 21.43 -2.79 -24.97
C VAL A 79 21.99 -1.46 -24.46
N ALA A 80 21.40 -0.92 -23.40
CA ALA A 80 21.82 0.30 -22.73
C ALA A 80 21.35 0.28 -21.28
N GLU A 81 22.12 0.85 -20.38
CA GLU A 81 21.75 0.96 -18.95
C GLU A 81 22.29 2.23 -18.30
N GLN A 82 21.61 2.65 -17.24
CA GLN A 82 22.10 3.67 -16.32
C GLN A 82 21.75 3.27 -14.88
N ARG A 83 22.70 3.52 -13.98
CA ARG A 83 22.55 3.25 -12.55
C ARG A 83 23.03 4.45 -11.75
N ALA A 84 22.39 4.72 -10.62
CA ALA A 84 22.81 5.74 -9.68
C ALA A 84 22.60 5.30 -8.23
N GLY A 85 23.28 5.95 -7.30
CA GLY A 85 23.18 5.71 -5.87
C GLY A 85 23.49 4.27 -5.49
N ASP A 86 22.67 3.70 -4.58
CA ASP A 86 22.89 2.37 -3.99
C ASP A 86 22.92 1.25 -5.06
N LEU A 87 22.27 1.44 -6.19
CA LEU A 87 22.23 0.44 -7.28
C LEU A 87 23.43 0.55 -8.25
N ALA A 88 24.30 1.55 -8.12
CA ALA A 88 25.54 1.69 -8.87
C ALA A 88 26.75 1.11 -8.13
N GLY A 89 26.59 0.64 -6.90
CA GLY A 89 27.66 0.16 -6.03
C GLY A 89 28.19 -1.24 -6.35
N ALA A 90 29.30 -1.60 -5.71
CA ALA A 90 29.86 -2.95 -5.69
C ALA A 90 30.12 -3.36 -4.23
N PRO A 91 29.63 -4.52 -3.76
CA PRO A 91 28.92 -5.55 -4.53
C PRO A 91 27.53 -5.07 -5.01
N PRO A 92 26.95 -5.74 -6.03
CA PRO A 92 25.63 -5.40 -6.53
C PRO A 92 24.57 -5.52 -5.43
N THR A 93 23.71 -4.51 -5.30
CA THR A 93 22.59 -4.47 -4.37
C THR A 93 21.46 -5.37 -4.84
N ALA A 94 20.99 -6.26 -3.98
CA ALA A 94 19.82 -7.09 -4.22
C ALA A 94 18.59 -6.52 -3.51
N LEU A 95 17.43 -6.51 -4.19
CA LEU A 95 16.15 -6.06 -3.65
C LEU A 95 15.06 -7.11 -3.88
N ARG A 96 13.97 -7.02 -3.13
CA ARG A 96 12.75 -7.78 -3.43
C ARG A 96 12.06 -7.20 -4.67
N TRP A 97 11.57 -8.09 -5.56
CA TRP A 97 10.99 -7.68 -6.84
C TRP A 97 9.49 -7.43 -6.79
N GLY A 98 8.89 -7.54 -5.60
CA GLY A 98 7.47 -7.31 -5.43
C GLY A 98 6.63 -8.18 -6.37
N SER A 99 5.55 -7.64 -6.88
CA SER A 99 4.58 -8.38 -7.70
C SER A 99 5.11 -8.88 -9.05
N LEU A 100 6.34 -8.56 -9.47
CA LEU A 100 6.99 -9.28 -10.58
C LEU A 100 7.15 -10.78 -10.28
N SER A 101 7.16 -11.17 -9.00
CA SER A 101 7.10 -12.57 -8.55
C SER A 101 5.91 -13.34 -9.13
N LYS A 102 4.80 -12.65 -9.41
CA LYS A 102 3.62 -13.27 -10.02
C LYS A 102 3.89 -13.79 -11.43
N GLY A 103 4.70 -13.09 -12.21
CA GLY A 103 5.15 -13.56 -13.53
C GLY A 103 6.02 -14.82 -13.45
N ILE A 104 6.86 -14.92 -12.41
CA ILE A 104 7.65 -16.12 -12.12
C ILE A 104 6.73 -17.29 -11.77
N THR A 105 5.74 -17.06 -10.91
CA THR A 105 4.74 -18.05 -10.53
C THR A 105 3.91 -18.50 -11.74
N GLY A 106 3.48 -17.54 -12.58
CA GLY A 106 2.76 -17.84 -13.80
C GLY A 106 3.56 -18.76 -14.74
N SER A 107 4.85 -18.49 -14.92
CA SER A 107 5.73 -19.33 -15.75
C SER A 107 5.97 -20.71 -15.14
N ARG A 108 5.97 -20.85 -13.81
CA ARG A 108 6.05 -22.13 -13.11
C ARG A 108 4.79 -22.96 -13.32
N VAL A 109 3.61 -22.33 -13.20
CA VAL A 109 2.31 -22.97 -13.47
C VAL A 109 2.18 -23.37 -14.94
N ASP A 110 2.61 -22.51 -15.90
CA ASP A 110 2.60 -22.84 -17.33
C ASP A 110 3.46 -24.07 -17.63
N ALA A 111 4.60 -24.23 -16.97
CA ALA A 111 5.44 -25.42 -17.11
C ALA A 111 4.72 -26.70 -16.64
N LEU A 112 3.97 -26.64 -15.52
CA LEU A 112 3.16 -27.78 -15.04
C LEU A 112 1.97 -28.09 -15.97
N ILE A 113 1.40 -27.07 -16.60
CA ILE A 113 0.36 -27.26 -17.61
C ILE A 113 0.94 -27.92 -18.85
N ALA A 114 2.12 -27.49 -19.28
CA ALA A 114 2.80 -28.05 -20.45
C ALA A 114 3.24 -29.51 -20.26
N SER A 115 3.61 -29.92 -19.02
CA SER A 115 3.91 -31.31 -18.67
C SER A 115 2.67 -32.19 -18.49
N GLY A 116 1.48 -31.57 -18.35
CA GLY A 116 0.22 -32.27 -18.12
C GLY A 116 -0.08 -32.60 -16.67
N ASP A 117 0.74 -32.10 -15.74
CA ASP A 117 0.57 -32.28 -14.29
C ASP A 117 -0.51 -31.35 -13.71
N LEU A 118 -0.90 -30.31 -14.45
CA LEU A 118 -1.93 -29.34 -14.07
C LEU A 118 -2.74 -28.90 -15.28
N ARG A 119 -4.01 -28.50 -15.05
CA ARG A 119 -4.89 -27.95 -16.08
C ARG A 119 -5.52 -26.66 -15.60
N LEU A 120 -5.78 -25.73 -16.53
CA LEU A 120 -6.46 -24.46 -16.21
C LEU A 120 -7.85 -24.64 -15.59
N ALA A 121 -8.55 -25.72 -15.94
CA ALA A 121 -9.88 -26.06 -15.45
C ALA A 121 -9.87 -26.83 -14.12
N ASP A 122 -8.71 -27.26 -13.65
CA ASP A 122 -8.64 -27.97 -12.37
C ASP A 122 -9.08 -27.05 -11.24
N MET A 123 -9.83 -27.62 -10.30
CA MET A 123 -10.27 -26.95 -9.09
C MET A 123 -9.18 -27.00 -8.03
N LEU A 124 -9.04 -25.94 -7.26
CA LEU A 124 -8.06 -25.81 -6.19
C LEU A 124 -8.13 -26.98 -5.20
N GLY A 125 -9.35 -27.42 -4.85
CA GLY A 125 -9.58 -28.54 -3.94
C GLY A 125 -9.09 -29.89 -4.44
N ALA A 126 -8.75 -30.02 -5.74
CA ALA A 126 -8.16 -31.25 -6.28
C ALA A 126 -6.63 -31.35 -5.97
N HIS A 127 -5.98 -30.24 -5.68
CA HIS A 127 -4.53 -30.17 -5.51
C HIS A 127 -4.08 -29.74 -4.11
N VAL A 128 -4.87 -28.93 -3.43
CA VAL A 128 -4.52 -28.38 -2.11
C VAL A 128 -5.44 -28.98 -1.04
N PRO A 129 -4.91 -29.74 -0.07
CA PRO A 129 -5.68 -30.26 1.04
C PRO A 129 -5.98 -29.17 2.07
N ASP A 130 -6.89 -29.47 3.00
CA ASP A 130 -7.19 -28.66 4.20
C ASP A 130 -7.66 -27.22 3.91
N LEU A 131 -8.23 -26.99 2.72
CA LEU A 131 -8.80 -25.70 2.35
C LEU A 131 -10.03 -25.39 3.23
N PRO A 132 -10.14 -24.19 3.79
CA PRO A 132 -11.37 -23.71 4.40
C PRO A 132 -12.52 -23.65 3.37
N ALA A 133 -13.77 -23.55 3.88
CA ALA A 133 -14.94 -23.47 3.00
C ALA A 133 -14.86 -22.25 2.04
N GLY A 134 -15.30 -22.45 0.82
CA GLY A 134 -15.39 -21.41 -0.21
C GLY A 134 -14.19 -21.32 -1.17
N TYR A 135 -13.14 -22.14 -1.00
CA TYR A 135 -11.95 -22.10 -1.87
C TYR A 135 -11.89 -23.24 -2.88
N SER A 136 -12.44 -24.40 -2.52
CA SER A 136 -12.23 -25.67 -3.26
C SER A 136 -12.70 -25.64 -4.71
N GLU A 137 -13.72 -24.84 -5.04
CA GLU A 137 -14.30 -24.74 -6.39
C GLU A 137 -13.62 -23.69 -7.28
N ILE A 138 -12.68 -22.89 -6.75
CA ILE A 138 -11.91 -21.92 -7.51
C ILE A 138 -10.99 -22.68 -8.46
N THR A 139 -10.98 -22.30 -9.75
CA THR A 139 -10.11 -22.94 -10.74
C THR A 139 -8.74 -22.28 -10.82
N ILE A 140 -7.74 -23.04 -11.31
CA ILE A 140 -6.39 -22.52 -11.57
C ILE A 140 -6.42 -21.32 -12.51
N ARG A 141 -7.29 -21.33 -13.56
CA ARG A 141 -7.49 -20.16 -14.43
C ARG A 141 -7.94 -18.93 -13.65
N GLN A 142 -8.91 -19.07 -12.76
CA GLN A 142 -9.47 -17.96 -11.99
C GLN A 142 -8.44 -17.34 -11.05
N LEU A 143 -7.55 -18.14 -10.47
CA LEU A 143 -6.41 -17.65 -9.69
C LEU A 143 -5.41 -16.88 -10.56
N LEU A 144 -5.00 -17.45 -11.71
CA LEU A 144 -4.03 -16.84 -12.64
C LEU A 144 -4.52 -15.53 -13.26
N THR A 145 -5.83 -15.33 -13.33
CA THR A 145 -6.44 -14.16 -13.99
C THR A 145 -7.11 -13.19 -13.02
N HIS A 146 -6.96 -13.40 -11.72
CA HIS A 146 -7.61 -12.58 -10.69
C HIS A 146 -9.14 -12.49 -10.82
N THR A 147 -9.78 -13.59 -11.22
CA THR A 147 -11.26 -13.70 -11.32
C THR A 147 -11.84 -14.68 -10.32
N SER A 148 -11.09 -15.03 -9.30
CA SER A 148 -11.52 -15.94 -8.23
C SER A 148 -12.58 -15.36 -7.29
N GLY A 149 -12.77 -14.03 -7.26
CA GLY A 149 -13.61 -13.34 -6.27
C GLY A 149 -12.94 -13.20 -4.90
N LEU A 150 -11.63 -13.52 -4.78
CA LEU A 150 -10.86 -13.30 -3.57
C LEU A 150 -10.44 -11.84 -3.49
N SER A 151 -10.86 -11.14 -2.45
CA SER A 151 -10.41 -9.79 -2.15
C SER A 151 -8.91 -9.77 -1.80
N HIS A 152 -8.30 -8.60 -1.93
CA HIS A 152 -6.94 -8.38 -1.48
C HIS A 152 -6.89 -8.38 0.06
N ASP A 153 -6.69 -9.56 0.65
CA ASP A 153 -6.58 -9.69 2.11
C ASP A 153 -5.14 -9.51 2.55
N VAL A 154 -4.82 -8.29 2.92
CA VAL A 154 -3.48 -7.89 3.34
C VAL A 154 -3.12 -8.42 4.73
N ALA A 155 -4.09 -8.87 5.54
CA ALA A 155 -3.82 -9.44 6.85
C ALA A 155 -3.07 -10.78 6.78
N LEU A 156 -3.30 -11.53 5.69
CA LEU A 156 -2.67 -12.82 5.44
C LEU A 156 -1.47 -12.74 4.49
N THR A 157 -1.28 -11.62 3.82
CA THR A 157 -0.15 -11.34 2.94
C THR A 157 0.80 -10.34 3.59
N ASP A 158 2.02 -10.23 3.08
CA ASP A 158 3.06 -9.33 3.58
C ASP A 158 3.40 -9.54 5.08
N VAL A 159 3.32 -10.76 5.53
CA VAL A 159 3.71 -11.19 6.88
C VAL A 159 5.18 -11.61 6.84
N ASP A 160 5.95 -11.33 7.89
CA ASP A 160 7.34 -11.76 7.99
C ASP A 160 7.40 -13.23 8.46
N ARG A 161 7.53 -14.15 7.50
CA ARG A 161 7.53 -15.62 7.71
C ARG A 161 8.58 -16.28 6.81
N PRO A 162 9.87 -16.16 7.10
CA PRO A 162 10.92 -16.61 6.19
C PRO A 162 10.97 -18.13 5.97
N ASP A 163 10.40 -18.92 6.89
CA ASP A 163 10.50 -20.37 6.90
C ASP A 163 9.14 -21.09 6.72
N THR A 164 8.04 -20.38 6.48
CA THR A 164 6.69 -20.96 6.39
C THR A 164 6.24 -21.06 4.93
N SER A 165 5.93 -22.26 4.45
CA SER A 165 5.42 -22.48 3.10
C SER A 165 3.98 -21.98 2.91
N ALA A 166 3.56 -21.81 1.65
CA ALA A 166 2.17 -21.42 1.36
C ALA A 166 1.18 -22.52 1.80
N ARG A 167 1.53 -23.78 1.68
CA ARG A 167 0.71 -24.91 2.14
C ARG A 167 0.44 -24.89 3.64
N GLU A 168 1.39 -24.45 4.45
CA GLU A 168 1.23 -24.32 5.89
C GLU A 168 0.30 -23.16 6.27
N VAL A 169 0.19 -22.13 5.43
CA VAL A 169 -0.68 -20.98 5.66
C VAL A 169 -2.14 -21.24 5.22
N VAL A 170 -2.35 -22.12 4.27
CA VAL A 170 -3.70 -22.40 3.71
C VAL A 170 -4.76 -22.71 4.77
N PRO A 171 -4.51 -23.54 5.81
CA PRO A 171 -5.50 -23.81 6.84
C PRO A 171 -5.87 -22.60 7.72
N GLU A 172 -5.04 -21.54 7.72
CA GLU A 172 -5.26 -20.31 8.49
C GLU A 172 -6.17 -19.30 7.74
N LEU A 173 -6.48 -19.57 6.46
CA LEU A 173 -7.35 -18.72 5.68
C LEU A 173 -8.75 -18.63 6.31
N PRO A 174 -9.39 -17.45 6.33
CA PRO A 174 -10.77 -17.33 6.79
C PRO A 174 -11.72 -18.04 5.81
N VAL A 175 -12.89 -18.45 6.30
CA VAL A 175 -13.97 -18.92 5.42
C VAL A 175 -14.27 -17.86 4.38
N HIS A 176 -14.23 -18.23 3.10
CA HIS A 176 -14.50 -17.33 1.99
C HIS A 176 -15.95 -17.43 1.55
N THR A 177 -16.60 -16.27 1.40
CA THR A 177 -17.92 -16.17 0.75
C THR A 177 -17.76 -15.15 -0.38
N PRO A 178 -17.75 -15.58 -1.63
CA PRO A 178 -17.52 -14.68 -2.75
C PRO A 178 -18.68 -13.67 -2.85
N ALA A 179 -18.33 -12.38 -2.97
CA ALA A 179 -19.31 -11.32 -3.18
C ALA A 179 -19.95 -11.39 -4.57
N VAL A 180 -19.22 -11.95 -5.53
CA VAL A 180 -19.66 -12.20 -6.91
C VAL A 180 -19.27 -13.63 -7.31
N PRO A 181 -19.98 -14.28 -8.26
CA PRO A 181 -19.61 -15.63 -8.72
C PRO A 181 -18.17 -15.68 -9.24
N HIS A 182 -17.46 -16.77 -8.95
CA HIS A 182 -16.13 -17.02 -9.50
C HIS A 182 -16.12 -16.88 -11.03
N GLY A 183 -15.17 -16.15 -11.58
CA GLY A 183 -15.04 -15.91 -13.03
C GLY A 183 -15.80 -14.71 -13.56
N SER A 184 -16.61 -13.99 -12.74
CA SER A 184 -17.49 -12.92 -13.21
C SER A 184 -16.86 -11.54 -13.25
N ALA A 185 -15.84 -11.27 -12.41
CA ALA A 185 -15.19 -9.98 -12.30
C ALA A 185 -13.69 -10.13 -12.06
N TYR A 186 -12.91 -9.19 -12.56
CA TYR A 186 -11.51 -9.04 -12.24
C TYR A 186 -11.35 -8.29 -10.91
N GLU A 187 -10.61 -8.88 -9.97
CA GLU A 187 -10.22 -8.26 -8.71
C GLU A 187 -8.79 -8.70 -8.35
N TYR A 188 -7.85 -7.78 -8.47
CA TYR A 188 -6.44 -8.07 -8.18
C TYR A 188 -6.26 -8.47 -6.71
N SER A 189 -5.66 -9.64 -6.48
CA SER A 189 -5.42 -10.16 -5.13
C SER A 189 -4.13 -10.97 -5.04
N SER A 190 -3.26 -10.62 -4.09
CA SER A 190 -2.06 -11.40 -3.80
C SER A 190 -2.37 -12.80 -3.28
N LEU A 191 -3.54 -12.98 -2.65
CA LEU A 191 -4.00 -14.27 -2.15
C LEU A 191 -4.16 -15.31 -3.27
N ASN A 192 -4.53 -14.88 -4.50
CA ASN A 192 -4.55 -15.77 -5.66
C ASN A 192 -3.20 -16.46 -5.90
N TYR A 193 -2.13 -15.72 -5.79
CA TYR A 193 -0.78 -16.21 -6.07
C TYR A 193 -0.13 -16.93 -4.87
N LEU A 194 -0.59 -16.66 -3.65
CA LEU A 194 -0.29 -17.51 -2.49
C LEU A 194 -0.89 -18.91 -2.71
N LEU A 195 -2.16 -18.99 -3.15
CA LEU A 195 -2.82 -20.25 -3.44
C LEU A 195 -2.19 -20.98 -4.64
N LEU A 196 -1.77 -20.28 -5.69
CA LEU A 196 -1.00 -20.87 -6.80
C LEU A 196 0.34 -21.43 -6.34
N GLN A 197 1.03 -20.75 -5.41
CA GLN A 197 2.23 -21.29 -4.78
C GLN A 197 1.91 -22.60 -4.05
N ALA A 198 0.86 -22.64 -3.23
CA ALA A 198 0.44 -23.85 -2.52
C ALA A 198 0.09 -25.01 -3.50
N VAL A 199 -0.52 -24.70 -4.65
CA VAL A 199 -0.76 -25.69 -5.73
C VAL A 199 0.56 -26.24 -6.26
N VAL A 200 1.51 -25.38 -6.61
CA VAL A 200 2.82 -25.81 -7.12
C VAL A 200 3.55 -26.69 -6.09
N GLU A 201 3.60 -26.26 -4.83
CA GLU A 201 4.20 -27.03 -3.73
C GLU A 201 3.52 -28.39 -3.54
N SER A 202 2.19 -28.46 -3.72
CA SER A 202 1.44 -29.71 -3.58
C SER A 202 1.65 -30.66 -4.75
N VAL A 203 1.66 -30.15 -5.98
CA VAL A 203 1.82 -30.94 -7.21
C VAL A 203 3.26 -31.46 -7.32
N THR A 204 4.25 -30.66 -6.99
CA THR A 204 5.67 -31.03 -7.11
C THR A 204 6.22 -31.77 -5.90
N GLY A 205 5.64 -31.59 -4.72
CA GLY A 205 6.21 -32.05 -3.45
C GLY A 205 7.48 -31.32 -3.02
N GLU A 206 7.88 -30.26 -3.74
CA GLU A 206 9.12 -29.51 -3.56
C GLU A 206 8.83 -28.13 -2.96
N PRO A 207 9.80 -27.51 -2.24
CA PRO A 207 9.70 -26.12 -1.87
C PRO A 207 9.52 -25.21 -3.10
N PHE A 208 8.73 -24.16 -2.95
CA PHE A 208 8.48 -23.25 -4.05
C PHE A 208 9.75 -22.48 -4.47
N GLY A 209 10.02 -22.49 -5.76
CA GLY A 209 11.18 -21.83 -6.36
C GLY A 209 10.91 -21.40 -7.81
N PRO A 210 11.82 -20.58 -8.37
CA PRO A 210 11.69 -20.13 -9.75
C PRO A 210 11.88 -21.30 -10.73
N PRO A 211 11.34 -21.22 -11.96
CA PRO A 211 11.61 -22.20 -13.00
C PRO A 211 13.10 -22.14 -13.42
N THR A 212 13.59 -23.27 -13.96
CA THR A 212 14.97 -23.36 -14.44
C THR A 212 15.31 -22.25 -15.44
N GLY A 213 16.38 -21.52 -15.17
CA GLY A 213 16.90 -20.44 -16.00
C GLY A 213 16.30 -19.06 -15.67
N VAL A 214 15.47 -18.96 -14.63
CA VAL A 214 15.06 -17.67 -14.07
C VAL A 214 15.92 -17.34 -12.86
N PRO A 215 16.73 -16.28 -12.91
CA PRO A 215 17.68 -15.91 -11.87
C PRO A 215 17.00 -15.13 -10.74
N ALA A 216 16.09 -15.78 -10.02
CA ALA A 216 15.38 -15.18 -8.89
C ALA A 216 15.60 -16.01 -7.63
N HIS A 217 15.61 -15.36 -6.48
CA HIS A 217 15.92 -15.96 -5.18
C HIS A 217 14.78 -15.75 -4.19
N GLY A 218 14.59 -16.73 -3.31
CA GLY A 218 13.64 -16.68 -2.20
C GLY A 218 14.18 -16.00 -0.95
N CYS A 219 13.70 -16.42 0.22
CA CYS A 219 14.04 -15.81 1.51
C CYS A 219 15.48 -16.03 1.96
N SER A 220 16.22 -16.96 1.37
CA SER A 220 17.66 -17.12 1.61
C SER A 220 18.53 -15.99 1.05
N LEU A 221 17.96 -15.15 0.16
CA LEU A 221 18.67 -13.98 -0.37
C LEU A 221 18.73 -12.88 0.70
N GLU A 222 19.94 -12.47 1.05
CA GLU A 222 20.14 -11.22 1.80
C GLU A 222 19.87 -10.05 0.86
N THR A 223 18.89 -9.21 1.22
CA THR A 223 18.55 -8.03 0.46
C THR A 223 18.95 -6.78 1.24
N GLU A 224 19.29 -5.72 0.56
CA GLU A 224 19.49 -4.42 1.20
C GLU A 224 18.17 -3.83 1.70
N ASN A 225 18.28 -2.97 2.69
CA ASN A 225 17.16 -2.18 3.16
C ASN A 225 16.88 -1.09 2.13
N GLY A 226 15.79 -1.19 1.39
CA GLY A 226 15.27 -0.04 0.68
C GLY A 226 14.72 1.02 1.63
N SER A 227 14.26 2.13 1.11
CA SER A 227 13.79 3.27 1.88
C SER A 227 12.32 3.57 1.64
N VAL A 228 11.61 3.97 2.70
CA VAL A 228 10.23 4.46 2.63
C VAL A 228 10.17 5.93 2.99
N PRO A 229 9.30 6.73 2.36
CA PRO A 229 9.08 8.12 2.74
C PRO A 229 8.51 8.24 4.15
N PHE A 230 9.03 9.22 4.90
CA PHE A 230 8.58 9.55 6.25
C PHE A 230 8.68 11.07 6.48
N PHE A 231 7.56 11.78 6.43
CA PHE A 231 7.50 13.25 6.54
C PHE A 231 8.50 13.98 5.62
N GLY A 232 8.58 13.54 4.37
CA GLY A 232 9.49 14.14 3.37
C GLY A 232 10.97 13.73 3.50
N MET A 233 11.30 12.83 4.40
CA MET A 233 12.61 12.18 4.51
C MET A 233 12.50 10.72 4.10
N LEU A 234 13.61 10.08 3.77
CA LEU A 234 13.69 8.65 3.54
C LEU A 234 14.20 7.95 4.80
N MET A 235 13.55 6.84 5.17
CA MET A 235 13.98 6.00 6.27
C MET A 235 14.05 4.53 5.83
N PRO A 236 14.96 3.71 6.41
CA PRO A 236 15.06 2.30 6.05
C PRO A 236 13.74 1.55 6.26
N ALA A 237 13.32 0.79 5.26
CA ALA A 237 12.08 -0.01 5.31
C ALA A 237 12.20 -1.28 6.16
N GLY A 238 13.43 -1.74 6.43
CA GLY A 238 13.72 -3.02 7.08
C GLY A 238 13.60 -4.21 6.13
N GLN A 239 14.48 -5.19 6.32
CA GLN A 239 14.43 -6.43 5.55
C GLN A 239 13.32 -7.33 6.07
N ARG A 240 12.55 -7.93 5.16
CA ARG A 240 11.51 -8.89 5.47
C ARG A 240 11.39 -9.90 4.36
N CYS A 241 10.99 -11.11 4.71
CA CYS A 241 10.62 -12.11 3.74
C CYS A 241 9.42 -12.93 4.21
N ASP A 242 8.49 -13.14 3.28
CA ASP A 242 7.38 -14.06 3.45
C ASP A 242 7.60 -15.24 2.50
N ALA A 243 8.04 -16.40 3.02
CA ALA A 243 8.26 -17.57 2.19
C ALA A 243 6.94 -18.14 1.63
N ALA A 244 5.82 -17.97 2.34
CA ALA A 244 4.49 -18.24 1.80
C ALA A 244 4.05 -17.21 0.74
N GLY A 245 4.77 -16.12 0.64
CA GLY A 245 4.53 -15.02 -0.28
C GLY A 245 5.49 -14.95 -1.47
N LEU A 246 6.39 -15.92 -1.65
CA LEU A 246 7.27 -15.96 -2.82
C LEU A 246 6.47 -15.88 -4.12
N GLY A 247 5.34 -16.56 -4.18
CA GLY A 247 4.47 -16.60 -5.35
C GLY A 247 3.86 -15.26 -5.73
N TYR A 248 3.69 -14.34 -4.81
CA TYR A 248 3.06 -13.05 -5.11
C TYR A 248 3.96 -11.83 -4.99
N GLY A 249 5.10 -11.91 -4.24
CA GLY A 249 5.82 -10.66 -3.97
C GLY A 249 7.23 -10.76 -3.42
N TYR A 250 7.74 -11.93 -3.05
CA TYR A 250 8.97 -12.03 -2.25
C TYR A 250 10.16 -12.69 -2.94
N PHE A 251 10.07 -12.99 -4.23
CA PHE A 251 11.28 -13.20 -5.01
C PHE A 251 12.08 -11.91 -5.10
N GLY A 252 13.39 -12.04 -5.25
CA GLY A 252 14.29 -10.91 -5.37
C GLY A 252 15.60 -11.28 -6.04
N GLY A 253 16.44 -10.27 -6.23
CA GLY A 253 17.74 -10.38 -6.88
C GLY A 253 18.34 -9.02 -7.14
N THR A 254 19.50 -9.02 -7.78
CA THR A 254 20.19 -7.83 -8.27
C THR A 254 19.50 -7.24 -9.51
N PHE A 255 19.92 -6.06 -9.93
CA PHE A 255 19.43 -5.48 -11.18
C PHE A 255 19.84 -6.29 -12.41
N ASP A 256 21.05 -6.89 -12.40
CA ASP A 256 21.52 -7.78 -13.49
C ASP A 256 20.60 -9.01 -13.62
N GLU A 257 20.26 -9.65 -12.51
CA GLU A 257 19.34 -10.78 -12.49
C GLU A 257 17.92 -10.39 -12.95
N LEU A 258 17.47 -9.16 -12.64
CA LEU A 258 16.19 -8.65 -13.13
C LEU A 258 16.21 -8.40 -14.66
N THR A 259 17.33 -7.90 -15.20
CA THR A 259 17.51 -7.75 -16.66
C THR A 259 17.61 -9.10 -17.37
N ASP A 260 18.25 -10.09 -16.75
CA ASP A 260 18.29 -11.47 -17.26
C ASP A 260 16.87 -12.09 -17.29
N TRP A 261 16.06 -11.82 -16.26
CA TRP A 261 14.65 -12.22 -16.28
C TRP A 261 13.87 -11.53 -17.42
N ALA A 262 14.14 -10.27 -17.71
CA ALA A 262 13.54 -9.58 -18.85
C ALA A 262 14.01 -10.18 -20.19
N ALA A 263 15.29 -10.49 -20.33
CA ALA A 263 15.82 -11.16 -21.51
C ALA A 263 15.22 -12.57 -21.71
N TRP A 264 15.01 -13.33 -20.62
CA TRP A 264 14.31 -14.60 -20.67
C TRP A 264 12.89 -14.44 -21.26
N ASN A 265 12.15 -13.40 -20.87
CA ASN A 265 10.82 -13.12 -21.43
C ASN A 265 10.83 -12.79 -22.94
N LEU A 266 11.93 -12.24 -23.45
CA LEU A 266 12.14 -12.00 -24.88
C LEU A 266 12.60 -13.23 -25.67
N SER A 267 13.05 -14.28 -24.99
CA SER A 267 13.48 -15.54 -25.60
C SER A 267 12.35 -16.27 -26.30
N ALA A 268 12.68 -17.28 -27.10
CA ALA A 268 11.68 -18.15 -27.73
C ALA A 268 10.73 -18.79 -26.70
N ARG A 269 11.28 -19.22 -25.54
CA ARG A 269 10.50 -19.82 -24.42
C ARG A 269 9.57 -18.79 -23.80
N GLY A 270 10.07 -17.57 -23.51
CA GLY A 270 9.26 -16.49 -22.96
C GLY A 270 8.11 -16.09 -23.90
N ARG A 271 8.37 -16.02 -25.21
CA ARG A 271 7.32 -15.73 -26.19
C ARG A 271 6.22 -16.80 -26.25
N ILE A 272 6.57 -18.08 -26.11
CA ILE A 272 5.58 -19.17 -26.00
C ILE A 272 4.77 -19.01 -24.73
N PHE A 273 5.41 -18.76 -23.60
CA PHE A 273 4.75 -18.49 -22.33
C PHE A 273 3.76 -17.32 -22.44
N HIS A 274 4.18 -16.19 -23.02
CA HIS A 274 3.29 -15.04 -23.20
C HIS A 274 2.12 -15.31 -24.16
N ALA A 275 2.30 -16.15 -25.17
CA ALA A 275 1.22 -16.57 -26.05
C ALA A 275 0.17 -17.39 -25.28
N HIS A 276 0.59 -18.35 -24.45
CA HIS A 276 -0.31 -19.13 -23.58
C HIS A 276 -1.02 -18.25 -22.57
N SER A 277 -0.26 -17.38 -21.88
CA SER A 277 -0.79 -16.45 -20.88
C SER A 277 -1.85 -15.53 -21.47
N ARG A 278 -1.56 -14.89 -22.62
CA ARG A 278 -2.52 -14.02 -23.30
C ARG A 278 -3.78 -14.75 -23.76
N ALA A 279 -3.65 -15.98 -24.23
CA ALA A 279 -4.81 -16.80 -24.64
C ALA A 279 -5.73 -17.15 -23.47
N ALA A 280 -5.19 -17.20 -22.24
CA ALA A 280 -5.95 -17.49 -21.03
C ALA A 280 -6.39 -16.23 -20.27
N ALA A 281 -5.87 -15.05 -20.62
CA ALA A 281 -6.07 -13.79 -19.92
C ALA A 281 -7.53 -13.32 -19.93
N THR A 282 -7.87 -12.53 -18.92
CA THR A 282 -9.21 -11.94 -18.73
C THR A 282 -9.13 -10.41 -18.84
N PRO A 283 -10.12 -9.72 -19.44
CA PRO A 283 -10.20 -8.27 -19.43
C PRO A 283 -10.17 -7.69 -17.99
N THR A 284 -9.37 -6.65 -17.77
CA THR A 284 -9.21 -6.03 -16.46
C THR A 284 -10.23 -4.91 -16.18
N ALA A 285 -10.84 -4.37 -17.23
CA ALA A 285 -11.90 -3.35 -17.10
C ALA A 285 -13.05 -3.69 -18.07
N ALA A 286 -14.23 -3.92 -17.51
CA ALA A 286 -15.44 -4.07 -18.31
C ALA A 286 -15.94 -2.73 -18.88
N ASP A 287 -15.58 -1.57 -18.24
CA ASP A 287 -16.14 -0.25 -18.51
C ASP A 287 -15.06 0.85 -18.43
N ALA A 288 -13.88 0.65 -19.02
CA ALA A 288 -12.90 1.74 -19.11
C ALA A 288 -13.50 2.89 -19.94
N PRO A 289 -13.44 4.15 -19.45
CA PRO A 289 -13.97 5.31 -20.19
C PRO A 289 -13.28 5.40 -21.56
N ALA A 290 -14.00 5.89 -22.57
CA ALA A 290 -13.51 6.01 -23.95
C ALA A 290 -12.23 6.90 -24.09
N SER A 291 -11.88 7.64 -23.04
CA SER A 291 -10.65 8.42 -22.89
C SER A 291 -9.45 7.58 -22.42
N ASP A 292 -9.66 6.32 -21.97
CA ASP A 292 -8.55 5.44 -21.60
C ASP A 292 -7.79 5.02 -22.86
N THR A 293 -6.53 5.42 -22.93
CA THR A 293 -5.61 5.05 -24.04
C THR A 293 -5.23 3.59 -24.02
N ARG A 294 -5.51 2.86 -22.91
CA ARG A 294 -5.31 1.42 -22.76
C ARG A 294 -6.47 0.67 -23.43
N ARG A 295 -6.28 0.31 -24.67
CA ARG A 295 -7.23 -0.56 -25.37
C ARG A 295 -6.90 -2.02 -25.08
N GLU A 296 -7.94 -2.82 -24.84
CA GLU A 296 -7.82 -4.26 -24.67
C GLU A 296 -6.97 -4.68 -23.45
N ALA A 297 -7.03 -3.94 -22.35
CA ALA A 297 -6.29 -4.30 -21.14
C ALA A 297 -6.76 -5.66 -20.59
N MET A 298 -5.84 -6.62 -20.51
CA MET A 298 -6.08 -7.99 -20.05
C MET A 298 -5.03 -8.37 -19.02
N TYR A 299 -5.36 -9.32 -18.14
CA TYR A 299 -4.43 -9.89 -17.18
C TYR A 299 -4.42 -11.40 -17.19
N GLY A 300 -3.23 -11.99 -17.11
CA GLY A 300 -3.05 -13.44 -16.95
C GLY A 300 -1.61 -13.81 -16.58
N PHE A 301 -1.47 -14.84 -15.77
CA PHE A 301 -0.17 -15.42 -15.41
C PHE A 301 0.87 -14.43 -14.85
N GLY A 302 0.42 -13.38 -14.16
CA GLY A 302 1.31 -12.37 -13.58
C GLY A 302 1.71 -11.25 -14.54
N TRP A 303 1.00 -11.07 -15.66
CA TRP A 303 1.28 -10.04 -16.64
C TRP A 303 0.04 -9.30 -17.10
N ASN A 304 0.18 -7.99 -17.30
CA ASN A 304 -0.76 -7.14 -17.99
C ASN A 304 -0.45 -7.17 -19.50
N TYR A 305 -1.49 -7.20 -20.31
CA TYR A 305 -1.43 -7.14 -21.78
C TYR A 305 -2.31 -6.00 -22.24
N ASP A 306 -1.72 -5.02 -22.90
CA ASP A 306 -2.43 -3.88 -23.47
C ASP A 306 -1.75 -3.38 -24.76
N THR A 307 -2.19 -2.22 -25.22
CA THR A 307 -1.57 -1.55 -26.35
C THR A 307 -1.27 -0.11 -26.02
N VAL A 308 -0.23 0.44 -26.63
CA VAL A 308 0.12 1.85 -26.56
C VAL A 308 0.21 2.44 -27.97
N ASP A 309 -0.44 3.58 -28.16
CA ASP A 309 -0.37 4.31 -29.43
C ASP A 309 0.86 5.25 -29.42
N ALA A 310 1.81 5.00 -30.29
CA ALA A 310 3.03 5.79 -30.42
C ALA A 310 3.50 5.88 -31.86
N GLY A 311 3.88 7.07 -32.33
CA GLY A 311 4.37 7.30 -33.68
C GLY A 311 3.38 6.99 -34.79
N GLY A 312 2.07 7.13 -34.54
CA GLY A 312 1.01 6.81 -35.49
C GLY A 312 0.75 5.30 -35.69
N ARG A 313 1.32 4.48 -34.81
CA ARG A 313 1.16 3.00 -34.79
C ARG A 313 0.76 2.56 -33.41
N THR A 314 -0.09 1.52 -33.33
CA THR A 314 -0.43 0.82 -32.09
C THR A 314 0.59 -0.29 -31.84
N TRP A 315 1.25 -0.27 -30.67
CA TRP A 315 2.22 -1.25 -30.23
C TRP A 315 1.60 -2.14 -29.18
N LYS A 316 1.89 -3.43 -29.22
CA LYS A 316 1.57 -4.36 -28.13
C LYS A 316 2.54 -4.13 -26.99
N ARG A 317 2.01 -4.18 -25.77
CA ARG A 317 2.80 -4.07 -24.55
C ARG A 317 2.44 -5.18 -23.59
N ILE A 318 3.45 -5.74 -22.90
CA ILE A 318 3.32 -6.70 -21.81
C ILE A 318 4.07 -6.11 -20.63
N HIS A 319 3.44 -5.95 -19.49
CA HIS A 319 4.11 -5.30 -18.37
C HIS A 319 3.61 -5.78 -17.02
N HIS A 320 4.42 -5.59 -15.99
CA HIS A 320 4.00 -5.64 -14.60
C HIS A 320 4.93 -4.78 -13.74
N SER A 321 4.38 -4.16 -12.70
CA SER A 321 5.14 -3.49 -11.65
C SER A 321 5.27 -4.41 -10.45
N GLY A 322 6.34 -4.23 -9.70
CA GLY A 322 6.55 -4.85 -8.41
C GLY A 322 6.82 -3.81 -7.34
N ALA A 323 6.11 -3.84 -6.26
CA ALA A 323 6.28 -2.96 -5.13
C ALA A 323 6.30 -3.76 -3.83
N VAL A 324 7.26 -3.41 -2.97
CA VAL A 324 7.30 -3.76 -1.55
C VAL A 324 7.77 -2.52 -0.79
N PRO A 325 7.52 -2.38 0.51
CA PRO A 325 8.07 -1.26 1.26
C PRO A 325 9.59 -1.14 1.03
N GLY A 326 10.01 -0.01 0.48
CA GLY A 326 11.42 0.29 0.21
C GLY A 326 11.96 -0.17 -1.14
N ALA A 327 11.21 -0.87 -1.98
CA ALA A 327 11.69 -1.27 -3.30
C ALA A 327 10.58 -1.24 -4.35
N PHE A 328 10.93 -0.77 -5.53
CA PHE A 328 10.08 -0.78 -6.71
C PHE A 328 10.82 -1.42 -7.88
N THR A 329 10.10 -2.22 -8.66
CA THR A 329 10.59 -2.83 -9.89
C THR A 329 9.54 -2.74 -10.98
N ARG A 330 9.97 -2.67 -12.24
CA ARG A 330 9.06 -2.77 -13.38
C ARG A 330 9.75 -3.41 -14.56
N ILE A 331 8.99 -4.22 -15.30
CA ILE A 331 9.36 -4.72 -16.62
C ILE A 331 8.24 -4.35 -17.58
N GLU A 332 8.61 -3.72 -18.69
CA GLU A 332 7.75 -3.50 -19.85
C GLU A 332 8.38 -4.12 -21.09
N ILE A 333 7.64 -4.96 -21.77
CA ILE A 333 8.07 -5.69 -22.95
C ILE A 333 7.32 -5.12 -24.15
N LEU A 334 8.03 -4.79 -25.20
CA LEU A 334 7.52 -4.42 -26.52
C LEU A 334 7.73 -5.59 -27.49
N PRO A 335 6.78 -6.53 -27.60
CA PRO A 335 6.97 -7.75 -28.41
C PRO A 335 7.25 -7.45 -29.88
N ASP A 336 6.67 -6.37 -30.42
CA ASP A 336 6.82 -5.97 -31.82
C ASP A 336 8.23 -5.45 -32.15
N ASP A 337 8.99 -4.98 -31.12
CA ASP A 337 10.39 -4.51 -31.24
C ASP A 337 11.39 -5.49 -30.62
N ASN A 338 10.89 -6.57 -30.01
CA ASN A 338 11.69 -7.56 -29.29
C ASN A 338 12.64 -6.92 -28.25
N ARG A 339 12.15 -5.91 -27.52
CA ARG A 339 12.85 -5.20 -26.46
C ARG A 339 12.03 -5.12 -25.19
N ALA A 340 12.72 -4.96 -24.08
CA ALA A 340 12.11 -4.65 -22.80
C ALA A 340 12.79 -3.43 -22.17
N VAL A 341 12.01 -2.70 -21.35
CA VAL A 341 12.53 -1.67 -20.44
C VAL A 341 12.39 -2.23 -19.04
N VAL A 342 13.47 -2.11 -18.27
CA VAL A 342 13.55 -2.61 -16.89
C VAL A 342 13.91 -1.45 -15.99
N LEU A 343 13.20 -1.32 -14.87
CA LEU A 343 13.49 -0.34 -13.82
C LEU A 343 13.53 -1.02 -12.46
N MET A 344 14.50 -0.63 -11.63
CA MET A 344 14.60 -0.97 -10.20
C MET A 344 14.93 0.29 -9.42
N ALA A 345 14.26 0.50 -8.28
CA ALA A 345 14.53 1.60 -7.36
C ALA A 345 14.59 1.09 -5.92
N SER A 346 15.54 1.61 -5.13
CA SER A 346 15.74 1.27 -3.71
C SER A 346 14.92 2.15 -2.77
N ALA A 347 13.86 2.77 -3.27
CA ALA A 347 12.87 3.48 -2.46
C ALA A 347 11.48 3.24 -3.02
N TYR A 348 10.53 2.98 -2.13
CA TYR A 348 9.11 2.93 -2.46
C TYR A 348 8.25 3.05 -1.22
N GLY A 349 7.20 3.83 -1.34
CA GLY A 349 6.09 3.96 -0.39
C GLY A 349 4.94 4.65 -1.11
N GLU A 350 3.75 4.66 -0.52
CA GLU A 350 2.57 5.27 -1.13
C GLU A 350 2.77 6.72 -1.62
N PRO A 351 3.54 7.58 -0.93
CA PRO A 351 3.89 8.89 -1.47
C PRO A 351 5.00 8.76 -2.54
N GLY A 352 4.75 9.13 -3.76
CA GLY A 352 5.71 9.10 -4.87
C GLY A 352 5.65 7.84 -5.73
N SER A 353 4.64 6.98 -5.51
CA SER A 353 4.47 5.74 -6.28
C SER A 353 4.06 5.94 -7.74
N ALA A 354 3.51 7.10 -8.10
CA ALA A 354 3.01 7.35 -9.45
C ALA A 354 4.13 7.60 -10.48
N ASP A 355 5.22 8.25 -10.08
CA ASP A 355 6.26 8.71 -11.01
C ASP A 355 7.09 7.55 -11.61
N LEU A 356 7.29 6.46 -10.86
CA LEU A 356 8.11 5.33 -11.29
C LEU A 356 7.47 4.49 -12.42
N PRO A 357 6.19 4.05 -12.32
CA PRO A 357 5.51 3.39 -13.44
C PRO A 357 5.38 4.28 -14.67
N GLU A 358 5.03 5.55 -14.47
CA GLU A 358 4.85 6.54 -15.54
C GLU A 358 6.15 6.77 -16.32
N SER A 359 7.29 6.80 -15.61
CA SER A 359 8.60 6.97 -16.23
C SER A 359 8.98 5.84 -17.18
N THR A 360 8.72 4.57 -16.81
CA THR A 360 9.00 3.44 -17.70
C THR A 360 8.05 3.38 -18.88
N GLN A 361 6.77 3.70 -18.67
CA GLN A 361 5.78 3.78 -19.73
C GLN A 361 6.13 4.88 -20.75
N PHE A 362 6.58 6.04 -20.28
CA PHE A 362 7.08 7.12 -21.11
C PHE A 362 8.25 6.66 -21.98
N LEU A 363 9.25 5.99 -21.38
CA LEU A 363 10.41 5.47 -22.11
C LEU A 363 10.01 4.41 -23.14
N SER A 364 9.10 3.50 -22.81
CA SER A 364 8.56 2.52 -23.75
C SER A 364 7.88 3.18 -24.94
N SER A 365 7.10 4.24 -24.72
CA SER A 365 6.44 5.02 -25.77
C SER A 365 7.45 5.71 -26.69
N LEU A 366 8.53 6.26 -26.13
CA LEU A 366 9.60 6.88 -26.90
C LEU A 366 10.39 5.86 -27.74
N LEU A 367 10.72 4.69 -27.15
CA LEU A 367 11.39 3.61 -27.87
C LEU A 367 10.53 3.06 -29.00
N ALA A 368 9.19 3.08 -28.87
CA ALA A 368 8.26 2.78 -29.93
C ALA A 368 8.16 3.86 -31.03
N GLY A 369 8.99 4.91 -30.96
CA GLY A 369 9.04 5.98 -31.97
C GLY A 369 7.95 7.03 -31.87
N GLY A 370 7.22 7.07 -30.72
CA GLY A 370 6.10 7.97 -30.49
C GLY A 370 6.42 9.21 -29.68
N GLN A 371 5.49 10.17 -29.71
CA GLN A 371 5.41 11.20 -28.68
C GLN A 371 4.82 10.55 -27.42
N PRO A 372 5.31 10.90 -26.23
CA PRO A 372 4.74 10.38 -25.01
C PRO A 372 3.27 10.79 -24.95
N VAL A 373 2.39 9.82 -24.79
CA VAL A 373 1.00 10.05 -24.44
C VAL A 373 0.97 10.24 -22.94
N PRO A 374 0.54 11.39 -22.41
CA PRO A 374 0.32 11.54 -20.98
C PRO A 374 -0.62 10.43 -20.53
N ASP A 375 -0.22 9.67 -19.53
CA ASP A 375 -1.10 8.66 -18.96
C ASP A 375 -2.30 9.38 -18.34
N SER A 376 -3.50 9.16 -18.89
CA SER A 376 -4.73 9.64 -18.30
C SER A 376 -5.07 8.78 -17.09
N GLY A 377 -4.23 8.86 -16.05
CA GLY A 377 -4.45 8.27 -14.74
C GLY A 377 -4.58 6.75 -14.78
N SER A 378 -3.48 6.03 -14.74
CA SER A 378 -3.52 4.62 -14.39
C SER A 378 -4.12 4.47 -13.00
N ALA A 379 -5.13 3.61 -12.87
CA ALA A 379 -5.76 3.30 -11.58
C ALA A 379 -4.78 2.68 -10.54
N GLU A 380 -3.54 2.41 -10.94
CA GLU A 380 -2.45 2.02 -10.04
C GLU A 380 -1.96 3.18 -9.15
N GLY A 381 -2.39 4.43 -9.42
CA GLY A 381 -2.06 5.63 -8.66
C GLY A 381 -3.26 6.32 -8.01
N VAL A 382 -4.25 5.59 -7.49
CA VAL A 382 -5.37 6.19 -6.69
C VAL A 382 -4.86 6.96 -5.46
N GLY A 383 -3.58 6.81 -5.12
CA GLY A 383 -2.97 7.41 -3.93
C GLY A 383 -2.57 8.88 -4.05
N ALA A 384 -2.29 9.40 -5.23
CA ALA A 384 -1.61 10.70 -5.34
C ALA A 384 -2.31 11.88 -4.61
N PRO A 385 -3.64 12.13 -4.72
CA PRO A 385 -4.31 13.15 -3.91
C PRO A 385 -4.73 12.65 -2.52
N VAL A 386 -4.90 11.34 -2.31
CA VAL A 386 -5.41 10.78 -1.05
C VAL A 386 -4.36 10.87 0.05
N TYR A 387 -3.09 10.64 -0.26
CA TYR A 387 -2.02 10.65 0.73
C TYR A 387 -1.82 12.04 1.38
N PRO A 388 -1.58 13.15 0.65
CA PRO A 388 -1.42 14.46 1.27
C PRO A 388 -2.69 14.91 2.02
N ILE A 389 -3.88 14.55 1.53
CA ILE A 389 -5.15 14.84 2.22
C ILE A 389 -5.20 14.07 3.55
N ALA A 390 -4.89 12.77 3.54
CA ALA A 390 -4.87 11.94 4.75
C ALA A 390 -3.84 12.43 5.76
N LEU A 391 -2.63 12.77 5.30
CA LEU A 391 -1.55 13.30 6.13
C LEU A 391 -1.98 14.64 6.77
N GLY A 392 -2.55 15.55 5.98
CA GLY A 392 -3.07 16.83 6.47
C GLY A 392 -4.20 16.66 7.48
N ALA A 393 -5.20 15.83 7.17
CA ALA A 393 -6.33 15.56 8.06
C ALA A 393 -5.87 14.94 9.40
N LEU A 394 -5.01 13.94 9.36
CA LEU A 394 -4.46 13.31 10.57
C LEU A 394 -3.59 14.26 11.38
N SER A 395 -2.83 15.15 10.72
CA SER A 395 -2.04 16.19 11.40
C SER A 395 -2.94 17.16 12.17
N VAL A 396 -4.05 17.62 11.56
CA VAL A 396 -5.05 18.47 12.21
C VAL A 396 -5.73 17.74 13.38
N LEU A 397 -6.10 16.49 13.21
CA LEU A 397 -6.70 15.68 14.27
C LEU A 397 -5.74 15.48 15.44
N THR A 398 -4.47 15.19 15.16
CA THR A 398 -3.42 15.02 16.20
C THR A 398 -3.22 16.32 16.98
N ALA A 399 -3.13 17.47 16.30
CA ALA A 399 -3.03 18.77 16.92
C ALA A 399 -4.26 19.10 17.77
N GLY A 400 -5.46 18.87 17.25
CA GLY A 400 -6.73 19.06 17.96
C GLY A 400 -6.84 18.21 19.23
N ALA A 401 -6.43 16.95 19.16
CA ALA A 401 -6.37 16.05 20.32
C ALA A 401 -5.35 16.54 21.37
N GLY A 402 -4.17 17.00 20.92
CA GLY A 402 -3.16 17.60 21.79
C GLY A 402 -3.65 18.86 22.51
N VAL A 403 -4.28 19.78 21.78
CA VAL A 403 -4.90 20.98 22.36
C VAL A 403 -6.00 20.60 23.34
N SER A 404 -6.87 19.64 23.01
CA SER A 404 -7.91 19.14 23.91
C SER A 404 -7.31 18.62 25.22
N LEU A 405 -6.26 17.83 25.15
CA LEU A 405 -5.54 17.32 26.32
C LEU A 405 -4.95 18.46 27.17
N LEU A 406 -4.28 19.42 26.54
CA LEU A 406 -3.73 20.59 27.23
C LEU A 406 -4.79 21.40 27.97
N LEU A 407 -5.93 21.68 27.32
CA LEU A 407 -7.06 22.38 27.94
C LEU A 407 -7.67 21.58 29.09
N GLN A 408 -7.70 20.26 28.99
CA GLN A 408 -8.16 19.41 30.09
C GLN A 408 -7.18 19.37 31.25
N VAL A 409 -5.88 19.41 31.00
CA VAL A 409 -4.85 19.41 32.08
C VAL A 409 -4.76 20.77 32.77
N HIS A 410 -4.83 21.87 32.05
CA HIS A 410 -4.59 23.22 32.56
C HIS A 410 -5.84 24.09 32.72
N GLY A 411 -6.89 23.82 31.95
CA GLY A 411 -8.12 24.60 31.93
C GLY A 411 -9.03 24.35 33.12
N ARG A 412 -10.02 25.24 33.35
CA ARG A 412 -11.15 25.02 34.28
C ARG A 412 -12.38 24.61 33.45
N PRO A 413 -12.74 23.33 33.41
CA PRO A 413 -13.90 22.92 32.60
C PRO A 413 -15.18 23.49 33.14
N ARG A 414 -15.91 24.27 32.31
CA ARG A 414 -17.21 24.84 32.68
C ARG A 414 -18.32 23.78 32.68
N ARG A 415 -18.12 22.68 31.97
CA ARG A 415 -19.11 21.58 31.83
C ARG A 415 -18.37 20.24 31.74
N PRO A 416 -18.00 19.62 32.87
CA PRO A 416 -17.17 18.41 32.86
C PRO A 416 -17.83 17.19 32.22
N VAL A 417 -19.16 17.06 32.33
CA VAL A 417 -19.91 15.94 31.73
C VAL A 417 -19.88 16.00 30.20
N THR A 418 -20.07 17.19 29.63
CA THR A 418 -20.00 17.36 28.17
C THR A 418 -18.58 17.13 27.64
N ALA A 419 -17.53 17.59 28.36
CA ALA A 419 -16.15 17.33 28.00
C ALA A 419 -15.83 15.84 28.03
N LEU A 420 -16.30 15.10 29.04
CA LEU A 420 -16.13 13.65 29.12
C LEU A 420 -16.85 12.94 27.98
N ALA A 421 -18.12 13.29 27.69
CA ALA A 421 -18.90 12.68 26.63
C ALA A 421 -18.23 12.90 25.26
N VAL A 422 -17.81 14.14 24.95
CA VAL A 422 -17.11 14.47 23.68
C VAL A 422 -15.81 13.71 23.56
N SER A 423 -15.00 13.66 24.62
CA SER A 423 -13.73 12.93 24.60
C SER A 423 -13.92 11.43 24.46
N ALA A 424 -14.90 10.84 25.15
CA ALA A 424 -15.19 9.40 25.07
C ALA A 424 -15.73 9.02 23.68
N THR A 425 -16.65 9.81 23.12
CA THR A 425 -17.17 9.59 21.76
C THR A 425 -16.07 9.74 20.73
N GLY A 426 -15.22 10.77 20.85
CA GLY A 426 -14.08 11.00 19.98
C GLY A 426 -13.07 9.83 20.04
N SER A 427 -12.77 9.33 21.23
CA SER A 427 -11.88 8.16 21.40
C SER A 427 -12.44 6.91 20.74
N ALA A 428 -13.75 6.63 20.93
CA ALA A 428 -14.40 5.49 20.31
C ALA A 428 -14.39 5.59 18.77
N ALA A 429 -14.68 6.78 18.22
CA ALA A 429 -14.66 7.03 16.80
C ALA A 429 -13.24 6.89 16.21
N MET A 430 -12.22 7.44 16.87
CA MET A 430 -10.83 7.32 16.44
C MET A 430 -10.35 5.86 16.49
N LEU A 431 -10.68 5.14 17.54
CA LEU A 431 -10.32 3.72 17.67
C LEU A 431 -11.03 2.86 16.60
N ALA A 432 -12.30 3.11 16.35
CA ALA A 432 -13.04 2.47 15.27
C ALA A 432 -12.46 2.80 13.89
N GLY A 433 -12.09 4.06 13.66
CA GLY A 433 -11.40 4.50 12.44
C GLY A 433 -10.06 3.79 12.24
N LEU A 434 -9.27 3.64 13.30
CA LEU A 434 -7.98 2.97 13.25
C LEU A 434 -8.12 1.46 12.97
N ILE A 435 -9.06 0.79 13.64
CA ILE A 435 -9.19 -0.67 13.57
C ILE A 435 -10.04 -1.12 12.39
N LEU A 436 -11.08 -0.38 12.03
CA LEU A 436 -12.06 -0.76 11.01
C LEU A 436 -11.98 0.13 9.76
N GLY A 437 -11.83 1.46 9.96
CA GLY A 437 -11.89 2.42 8.88
C GLY A 437 -10.65 2.37 7.97
N ILE A 438 -9.45 2.32 8.55
CA ILE A 438 -8.21 2.23 7.77
C ILE A 438 -8.20 0.94 6.94
N PRO A 439 -8.40 -0.26 7.51
CA PRO A 439 -8.48 -1.49 6.71
C PRO A 439 -9.58 -1.47 5.65
N ALA A 440 -10.74 -0.92 5.96
CA ALA A 440 -11.85 -0.86 5.00
C ALA A 440 -11.57 0.04 3.78
N VAL A 441 -10.78 1.11 3.97
CA VAL A 441 -10.46 2.06 2.88
C VAL A 441 -9.18 1.68 2.14
N THR A 442 -8.17 1.20 2.86
CA THR A 442 -6.83 0.95 2.29
C THR A 442 -6.55 -0.53 2.02
N GLY A 443 -7.34 -1.44 2.59
CA GLY A 443 -7.01 -2.86 2.65
C GLY A 443 -5.85 -3.20 3.60
N LEU A 444 -5.20 -2.20 4.23
CA LEU A 444 -4.03 -2.38 5.07
C LEU A 444 -4.38 -2.41 6.55
N SER A 445 -3.84 -3.35 7.30
CA SER A 445 -3.82 -3.25 8.76
C SER A 445 -2.93 -2.09 9.20
N VAL A 446 -3.11 -1.61 10.44
CA VAL A 446 -2.25 -0.53 11.01
C VAL A 446 -0.76 -0.89 10.99
N VAL A 447 -0.44 -2.17 11.16
CA VAL A 447 0.95 -2.67 11.11
C VAL A 447 1.51 -2.58 9.69
N GLN A 448 0.72 -2.96 8.70
CA GLN A 448 1.10 -2.86 7.29
C GLN A 448 1.16 -1.39 6.84
N LEU A 449 0.20 -0.56 7.27
CA LEU A 449 0.27 0.87 7.03
C LEU A 449 1.58 1.48 7.57
N GLY A 450 2.05 1.00 8.74
CA GLY A 450 3.35 1.40 9.29
C GLY A 450 4.56 1.01 8.45
N ARG A 451 4.39 0.10 7.50
CA ARG A 451 5.43 -0.32 6.54
C ARG A 451 5.38 0.49 5.24
N TRP A 452 4.17 0.76 4.74
CA TRP A 452 3.93 1.42 3.44
C TRP A 452 3.88 2.94 3.54
N ALA A 453 3.34 3.47 4.65
CA ALA A 453 3.17 4.90 4.93
C ALA A 453 3.36 5.15 6.44
N PRO A 454 4.60 5.06 6.95
CA PRO A 454 4.88 5.09 8.39
C PRO A 454 4.48 6.40 9.07
N ASP A 455 4.51 7.52 8.38
CA ASP A 455 4.04 8.83 8.86
C ASP A 455 2.52 8.88 9.07
N ILE A 456 1.74 8.33 8.14
CA ILE A 456 0.29 8.15 8.28
C ILE A 456 -0.01 7.27 9.50
N ALA A 457 0.68 6.13 9.64
CA ALA A 457 0.51 5.22 10.76
C ALA A 457 0.83 5.90 12.11
N VAL A 458 1.95 6.62 12.18
CA VAL A 458 2.36 7.35 13.38
C VAL A 458 1.32 8.39 13.77
N LEU A 459 0.82 9.18 12.82
CA LEU A 459 -0.22 10.18 13.09
C LEU A 459 -1.54 9.54 13.53
N ALA A 460 -1.95 8.44 12.89
CA ALA A 460 -3.18 7.73 13.24
C ALA A 460 -3.11 7.18 14.68
N VAL A 461 -1.99 6.54 15.02
CA VAL A 461 -1.76 6.01 16.38
C VAL A 461 -1.64 7.15 17.40
N ALA A 462 -0.90 8.22 17.09
CA ALA A 462 -0.73 9.37 17.98
C ALA A 462 -2.06 10.10 18.24
N SER A 463 -2.87 10.34 17.20
CA SER A 463 -4.20 10.94 17.32
C SER A 463 -5.10 10.11 18.25
N THR A 464 -5.12 8.79 18.04
CA THR A 464 -5.89 7.87 18.84
C THR A 464 -5.43 7.88 20.31
N ALA A 465 -4.13 7.76 20.54
CA ALA A 465 -3.55 7.77 21.88
C ALA A 465 -3.84 9.08 22.62
N LEU A 466 -3.65 10.24 21.99
CA LEU A 466 -3.95 11.54 22.57
C LEU A 466 -5.43 11.69 22.93
N THR A 467 -6.31 11.22 22.08
CA THR A 467 -7.76 11.29 22.32
C THR A 467 -8.18 10.37 23.48
N VAL A 468 -7.60 9.18 23.57
CA VAL A 468 -7.81 8.26 24.70
C VAL A 468 -7.30 8.86 26.01
N VAL A 469 -6.07 9.42 26.02
CA VAL A 469 -5.51 10.09 27.21
C VAL A 469 -6.36 11.29 27.60
N SER A 470 -6.89 12.03 26.63
CA SER A 470 -7.84 13.13 26.89
C SER A 470 -9.12 12.65 27.58
N ALA A 471 -9.67 11.52 27.15
CA ALA A 471 -10.85 10.92 27.79
C ALA A 471 -10.57 10.48 29.23
N PHE A 472 -9.42 9.87 29.50
CA PHE A 472 -8.99 9.52 30.86
C PHE A 472 -8.77 10.75 31.74
N ALA A 473 -8.14 11.81 31.22
CA ALA A 473 -7.97 13.07 31.93
C ALA A 473 -9.31 13.71 32.31
N ALA A 474 -10.28 13.68 31.38
CA ALA A 474 -11.65 14.16 31.63
C ALA A 474 -12.36 13.33 32.73
N LEU A 475 -12.22 12.00 32.68
CA LEU A 475 -12.81 11.07 33.66
C LEU A 475 -12.24 11.30 35.08
N ILE A 476 -10.91 11.42 35.22
CA ILE A 476 -10.26 11.70 36.51
C ILE A 476 -10.74 13.04 37.09
N ARG A 477 -10.91 14.04 36.24
CA ARG A 477 -11.41 15.35 36.67
C ARG A 477 -12.86 15.32 37.10
N TRP A 478 -13.69 14.56 36.37
CA TRP A 478 -15.09 14.36 36.71
C TRP A 478 -15.25 13.68 38.10
N GLY A 479 -14.47 12.65 38.40
CA GLY A 479 -14.48 11.97 39.70
C GLY A 479 -13.97 12.81 40.87
N ARG A 480 -13.31 13.94 40.62
CA ARG A 480 -12.83 14.88 41.65
C ARG A 480 -13.81 16.01 41.97
N ILE A 481 -14.95 16.11 41.25
CA ILE A 481 -15.96 17.10 41.54
C ILE A 481 -16.76 16.60 42.74
N PRO A 482 -16.78 17.36 43.88
CA PRO A 482 -17.61 16.97 45.03
C PRO A 482 -19.09 16.94 44.59
N ALA A 483 -19.78 15.88 44.96
CA ALA A 483 -21.23 15.81 44.75
C ALA A 483 -21.87 17.04 45.37
N GLN A 484 -22.56 17.85 44.59
CA GLN A 484 -23.34 18.94 45.15
C GLN A 484 -24.38 18.30 46.06
N PRO A 485 -24.46 18.74 47.36
CA PRO A 485 -25.53 18.26 48.23
C PRO A 485 -26.86 18.57 47.53
N ALA A 486 -27.72 17.58 47.41
CA ALA A 486 -29.05 17.76 46.90
C ALA A 486 -29.68 18.91 47.67
N ASN A 487 -29.98 20.02 47.03
CA ASN A 487 -30.71 21.12 47.66
C ASN A 487 -32.03 20.55 48.16
N ALA A 488 -32.08 20.30 49.48
CA ALA A 488 -33.32 20.09 50.16
C ALA A 488 -34.12 21.39 49.95
N SER A 489 -35.05 21.35 49.02
CA SER A 489 -36.03 22.39 48.86
C SER A 489 -36.92 22.39 50.11
N ALA A 490 -36.46 23.14 51.13
CA ALA A 490 -37.27 23.46 52.27
C ALA A 490 -38.41 24.37 51.76
N THR A 491 -39.52 23.74 51.47
CA THR A 491 -40.81 24.40 51.33
C THR A 491 -41.23 24.93 52.70
N SER A 492 -40.74 26.10 53.11
CA SER A 492 -41.31 26.83 54.24
C SER A 492 -42.62 27.45 53.78
N SER A 493 -43.69 26.74 53.97
CA SER A 493 -45.03 27.27 53.94
C SER A 493 -45.21 28.20 55.16
N ARG A 494 -45.04 29.51 54.94
CA ARG A 494 -45.48 30.54 55.88
C ARG A 494 -47.03 30.58 55.84
N VAL A 495 -47.65 29.90 56.79
CA VAL A 495 -49.06 30.10 57.19
C VAL A 495 -49.10 31.52 57.75
N ARG A 496 -49.70 32.48 57.00
CA ARG A 496 -50.16 33.75 57.55
C ARG A 496 -51.49 33.54 58.24
N THR A 497 -51.46 33.43 59.57
CA THR A 497 -52.62 33.60 60.49
C THR A 497 -53.08 35.07 60.39
N ARG A 498 -54.24 35.31 59.82
CA ARG A 498 -55.02 36.57 59.97
C ARG A 498 -55.67 36.55 61.33
N ALA A 499 -55.11 37.31 62.23
CA ALA A 499 -55.83 37.67 63.45
C ALA A 499 -56.71 38.87 63.11
N GLY A 500 -58.06 38.68 63.30
CA GLY A 500 -59.01 39.74 63.25
C GLY A 500 -58.96 40.56 64.53
N ALA A 501 -59.14 41.83 64.47
CA ALA A 501 -59.57 42.67 65.58
C ALA A 501 -60.60 43.64 65.05
N ALA A 502 -61.77 43.50 65.62
CA ALA A 502 -62.88 44.44 65.49
C ALA A 502 -62.71 45.55 66.56
N SER A 503 -63.09 46.74 66.25
CA SER A 503 -63.65 47.77 67.11
C SER A 503 -64.03 48.97 66.24
N SER A 504 -65.32 49.28 66.00
CA SER A 504 -66.27 50.07 66.82
C SER A 504 -65.97 51.57 66.86
N GLY A 505 -66.89 52.36 66.41
CA GLY A 505 -67.15 53.70 66.87
C GLY A 505 -67.16 54.78 65.75
N SER A 506 -68.23 55.14 65.29
CA SER A 506 -69.26 56.18 65.66
C SER A 506 -68.91 57.62 65.15
N ASP A 507 -69.84 58.15 64.52
CA ASP A 507 -70.30 59.57 64.47
C ASP A 507 -69.65 60.57 63.54
N SER A 508 -70.34 60.99 62.65
CA SER A 508 -71.19 62.14 62.32
C SER A 508 -71.29 62.39 60.83
#